data_d32a2cb6b7e3c6ae1a559d002303ef66
#
_entry.id   d32a2cb6b7e3c6ae1a559d002303ef66
#
_cell.length_a   1.000
_cell.length_b   1.000
_cell.length_c   1.000
_cell.angle_alpha   90.00
_cell.angle_beta   90.00
_cell.angle_gamma   90.00
#
_symmetry.space_group_name_H-M   'P 1'
#
loop_
_entity.id
_entity.type
_entity.pdbx_description
1 polymer ?
#
loop_
_entity_poly.entity_id
_entity_poly.type
_entity_poly.pdbx_seq_one_letter_code
_entity_poly.pdbx_strand_id
1 'polypeptide(L)'
;MNKKKNVDSGRKSARPDYIQKTISQKSSGKRSGKVFFPKTLIKTGGIIIFVLLLGFAGNKFFLSVSKTDSGKVKAVSASGADEEKEGRIIEKTKKTKEIKETKDVVEMKKTKEINFQPHCVDSTKPENLISYTNIEVDGNVLENIGDYKADGDISFNIGQDYTDVDGIVTFRGNSFRDTPSHGYADMTDFRLNKLWSADTGSLSSGSAVWTGSGWTGQPLMMKWPKEVKAHMNMTEKAKADDELVEVIYACMDGYVYFLDLRTGEKTRDPLYLGYTFKGAGALDPRGYPIMYVGAGYNSNEGTAKVFVVNLLDCSVMYTFGDNDEFSLRGSLSFFDGSALVDAETDTLIYPGENGILYLIRLNTKYDLNSGTLSIDPGRTVKWRYYGTRSSTESFWLGMEDSAAIYKGYIFMTDNGGNLMCLDLNTLQL
;
A
#
# COMPACT_ATOMS: atom_id res chain seq x y z
N MET A 1 -71.91 15.12 3.83
CA MET A 1 -72.64 14.33 2.82
C MET A 1 -71.72 14.08 1.63
N ASN A 2 -71.51 12.77 1.33
CA ASN A 2 -71.03 12.19 0.06
C ASN A 2 -69.60 12.51 -0.43
N LYS A 3 -68.82 11.59 -0.91
CA LYS A 3 -68.72 10.12 -1.03
C LYS A 3 -67.32 9.88 -1.62
N LYS A 4 -66.68 8.85 -1.16
CA LYS A 4 -65.41 8.27 -1.69
C LYS A 4 -65.55 7.91 -3.17
N LYS A 5 -64.43 8.03 -3.92
CA LYS A 5 -64.07 7.10 -4.99
C LYS A 5 -62.55 6.84 -5.01
N ASN A 6 -62.21 5.60 -4.73
CA ASN A 6 -60.91 4.98 -5.06
C ASN A 6 -60.81 4.85 -6.57
N VAL A 7 -59.58 5.08 -7.10
CA VAL A 7 -59.14 4.51 -8.38
C VAL A 7 -57.79 3.90 -8.16
N ASP A 8 -57.79 2.59 -8.20
CA ASP A 8 -56.67 1.66 -8.25
C ASP A 8 -56.15 1.63 -9.69
N SER A 9 -54.86 1.82 -9.92
CA SER A 9 -54.24 1.44 -11.19
C SER A 9 -52.85 0.89 -10.95
N GLY A 10 -52.81 -0.42 -10.77
CA GLY A 10 -51.58 -1.20 -10.79
C GLY A 10 -50.86 -1.12 -12.14
N ARG A 11 -49.58 -0.85 -12.11
CA ARG A 11 -48.65 -1.21 -13.17
C ARG A 11 -47.66 -2.22 -12.63
N LYS A 12 -47.86 -3.48 -13.00
CA LYS A 12 -46.86 -4.56 -12.87
C LYS A 12 -45.84 -4.36 -13.99
N SER A 13 -44.60 -4.13 -13.64
CA SER A 13 -43.46 -4.30 -14.55
C SER A 13 -42.95 -5.73 -14.40
N ALA A 14 -42.96 -6.48 -15.48
CA ALA A 14 -42.46 -7.84 -15.58
C ALA A 14 -40.92 -7.86 -15.52
N ARG A 15 -40.39 -8.69 -14.61
CA ARG A 15 -38.98 -9.14 -14.63
C ARG A 15 -38.90 -10.41 -15.52
N PRO A 16 -37.83 -10.59 -16.29
CA PRO A 16 -37.59 -11.84 -16.99
C PRO A 16 -37.04 -12.88 -16.00
N ASP A 17 -37.72 -14.03 -15.94
CA ASP A 17 -37.28 -15.21 -15.18
C ASP A 17 -36.06 -15.86 -15.84
N TYR A 18 -34.96 -15.94 -15.12
CA TYR A 18 -33.86 -16.84 -15.43
C TYR A 18 -34.00 -18.11 -14.60
N ILE A 19 -34.12 -19.22 -15.32
CA ILE A 19 -34.41 -20.59 -14.86
C ILE A 19 -33.34 -21.08 -13.90
N GLN A 20 -33.71 -21.33 -12.64
CA GLN A 20 -32.98 -22.20 -11.72
C GLN A 20 -33.26 -23.66 -12.05
N LYS A 21 -32.26 -24.40 -12.53
CA LYS A 21 -32.31 -25.85 -12.53
C LYS A 21 -31.80 -26.40 -11.20
N THR A 22 -32.73 -26.79 -10.37
CA THR A 22 -32.47 -27.56 -9.16
C THR A 22 -32.25 -29.03 -9.55
N ILE A 23 -31.07 -29.57 -9.25
CA ILE A 23 -30.82 -31.02 -9.32
C ILE A 23 -31.01 -31.58 -7.91
N SER A 24 -32.12 -32.25 -7.68
CA SER A 24 -32.33 -33.09 -6.51
C SER A 24 -31.68 -34.45 -6.74
N GLN A 25 -30.75 -34.86 -5.91
CA GLN A 25 -30.33 -36.24 -5.83
C GLN A 25 -30.86 -36.91 -4.56
N LYS A 26 -31.67 -37.94 -4.78
CA LYS A 26 -32.14 -38.89 -3.77
C LYS A 26 -30.99 -39.82 -3.35
N SER A 27 -30.88 -40.02 -2.06
CA SER A 27 -30.05 -41.03 -1.42
C SER A 27 -30.69 -42.42 -1.54
N SER A 28 -29.94 -43.41 -1.98
CA SER A 28 -29.99 -44.80 -1.43
C SER A 28 -28.94 -45.69 -2.09
N GLY A 29 -28.25 -46.52 -1.31
CA GLY A 29 -27.60 -47.74 -1.77
C GLY A 29 -26.12 -47.89 -1.54
N LYS A 30 -25.74 -48.57 -0.45
CA LYS A 30 -24.44 -49.18 -0.24
C LYS A 30 -24.04 -50.10 -1.40
N ARG A 31 -22.85 -49.91 -1.97
CA ARG A 31 -22.05 -51.02 -2.54
C ARG A 31 -20.57 -50.68 -2.55
N SER A 32 -19.77 -51.58 -2.03
CA SER A 32 -18.29 -51.65 -2.10
C SER A 32 -17.84 -51.66 -3.56
N GLY A 33 -16.91 -50.76 -3.94
CA GLY A 33 -16.31 -50.78 -5.28
C GLY A 33 -14.96 -50.09 -5.25
N LYS A 34 -13.97 -50.82 -5.74
CA LYS A 34 -12.55 -50.51 -5.89
C LYS A 34 -12.32 -49.08 -6.41
N VAL A 35 -11.46 -48.36 -5.71
CA VAL A 35 -10.98 -47.03 -6.12
C VAL A 35 -10.16 -47.20 -7.39
N PHE A 36 -10.68 -46.68 -8.49
CA PHE A 36 -9.96 -46.55 -9.76
C PHE A 36 -9.29 -45.17 -9.77
N PHE A 37 -7.98 -45.10 -9.69
CA PHE A 37 -7.22 -43.89 -9.90
C PHE A 37 -7.07 -43.65 -11.42
N PRO A 38 -7.51 -42.49 -11.96
CA PRO A 38 -7.29 -42.18 -13.36
C PRO A 38 -5.80 -41.93 -13.61
N LYS A 39 -5.26 -42.53 -14.66
CA LYS A 39 -3.85 -42.42 -15.11
C LYS A 39 -3.39 -40.99 -15.48
N THR A 40 -4.25 -40.00 -15.37
CA THR A 40 -3.95 -38.58 -15.72
C THR A 40 -3.26 -37.82 -14.60
N LEU A 41 -3.27 -38.30 -13.35
CA LEU A 41 -2.66 -37.60 -12.22
C LEU A 41 -1.12 -37.74 -12.13
N ILE A 42 -0.56 -38.70 -12.87
CA ILE A 42 0.90 -38.96 -12.85
C ILE A 42 1.67 -37.99 -13.76
N LYS A 43 1.01 -37.36 -14.76
CA LYS A 43 1.69 -36.41 -15.64
C LYS A 43 1.84 -34.99 -15.04
N THR A 44 0.94 -34.57 -14.15
CA THR A 44 1.03 -33.27 -13.48
C THR A 44 2.03 -33.24 -12.35
N GLY A 45 2.17 -34.34 -11.60
CA GLY A 45 3.21 -34.47 -10.56
C GLY A 45 4.65 -34.43 -11.10
N GLY A 46 4.87 -34.96 -12.31
CA GLY A 46 6.17 -34.96 -12.96
C GLY A 46 6.62 -33.56 -13.42
N ILE A 47 5.70 -32.71 -13.83
CA ILE A 47 5.99 -31.32 -14.26
C ILE A 47 6.36 -30.45 -13.07
N ILE A 48 5.69 -30.59 -11.92
CA ILE A 48 5.99 -29.81 -10.73
C ILE A 48 7.38 -30.20 -10.15
N ILE A 49 7.73 -31.49 -10.16
CA ILE A 49 9.05 -31.96 -9.73
C ILE A 49 10.15 -31.47 -10.70
N PHE A 50 9.87 -31.38 -12.00
CA PHE A 50 10.83 -30.89 -12.99
C PHE A 50 11.09 -29.38 -12.85
N VAL A 51 10.05 -28.57 -12.56
CA VAL A 51 10.20 -27.12 -12.29
C VAL A 51 10.96 -26.87 -11.00
N LEU A 52 10.72 -27.66 -9.93
CA LEU A 52 11.50 -27.58 -8.68
C LEU A 52 12.95 -28.02 -8.87
N LEU A 53 13.23 -29.03 -9.68
CA LEU A 53 14.60 -29.47 -9.98
C LEU A 53 15.37 -28.49 -10.85
N LEU A 54 14.71 -27.79 -11.79
CA LEU A 54 15.33 -26.73 -12.57
C LEU A 54 15.61 -25.49 -11.73
N GLY A 55 14.75 -25.16 -10.77
CA GLY A 55 15.00 -24.10 -9.77
C GLY A 55 16.22 -24.39 -8.89
N PHE A 56 16.42 -25.64 -8.47
CA PHE A 56 17.59 -26.07 -7.70
C PHE A 56 18.88 -26.13 -8.54
N ALA A 57 18.80 -26.50 -9.82
CA ALA A 57 19.96 -26.50 -10.72
C ALA A 57 20.40 -25.08 -11.09
N GLY A 58 19.45 -24.14 -11.28
CA GLY A 58 19.74 -22.72 -11.53
C GLY A 58 20.49 -22.05 -10.36
N ASN A 59 20.13 -22.35 -9.12
CA ASN A 59 20.79 -21.78 -7.94
C ASN A 59 22.22 -22.34 -7.72
N LYS A 60 22.53 -23.55 -8.18
CA LYS A 60 23.91 -24.10 -8.15
C LYS A 60 24.80 -23.52 -9.24
N PHE A 61 24.23 -23.09 -10.36
CA PHE A 61 24.99 -22.48 -11.46
C PHE A 61 25.43 -21.05 -11.12
N PHE A 62 24.66 -20.31 -10.34
CA PHE A 62 25.03 -18.93 -9.90
C PHE A 62 26.11 -18.92 -8.82
N LEU A 63 26.29 -20.00 -8.05
CA LEU A 63 27.33 -20.12 -7.02
C LEU A 63 28.69 -20.58 -7.55
N SER A 64 28.79 -21.02 -8.81
CA SER A 64 30.03 -21.52 -9.39
C SER A 64 30.80 -20.50 -10.26
N VAL A 65 30.23 -19.33 -10.53
CA VAL A 65 30.86 -18.27 -11.36
C VAL A 65 31.64 -17.22 -10.53
N SER A 66 31.61 -17.30 -9.19
CA SER A 66 32.30 -16.35 -8.32
C SER A 66 33.61 -16.87 -7.70
N LYS A 67 34.24 -17.88 -8.30
CA LYS A 67 35.57 -18.36 -7.87
C LYS A 67 36.54 -18.40 -9.04
N THR A 68 37.05 -17.24 -9.43
CA THR A 68 38.40 -17.12 -10.02
C THR A 68 39.00 -15.79 -9.66
N ASP A 69 40.24 -15.91 -9.20
CA ASP A 69 41.27 -14.92 -8.95
C ASP A 69 41.35 -14.32 -7.54
N SER A 70 42.00 -15.09 -6.68
CA SER A 70 42.72 -14.59 -5.53
C SER A 70 44.24 -14.41 -5.87
N GLY A 71 44.62 -13.20 -6.18
CA GLY A 71 46.01 -12.80 -6.23
C GLY A 71 46.59 -12.78 -4.80
N LYS A 72 47.66 -13.54 -4.60
CA LYS A 72 48.48 -13.60 -3.37
C LYS A 72 49.02 -12.23 -2.99
N VAL A 73 48.72 -11.74 -1.80
CA VAL A 73 49.50 -10.75 -1.12
C VAL A 73 50.19 -11.39 0.08
N LYS A 74 51.53 -11.31 0.07
CA LYS A 74 52.42 -11.84 1.12
C LYS A 74 52.23 -11.06 2.41
N ALA A 75 52.14 -11.79 3.52
CA ALA A 75 52.30 -11.28 4.86
C ALA A 75 53.79 -10.87 5.07
N VAL A 76 54.02 -9.67 5.58
CA VAL A 76 55.30 -9.30 6.19
C VAL A 76 55.01 -9.11 7.67
N SER A 77 55.63 -10.00 8.46
CA SER A 77 55.74 -9.89 9.92
C SER A 77 56.85 -8.92 10.27
N ALA A 78 56.60 -8.00 11.19
CA ALA A 78 57.65 -7.34 11.95
C ALA A 78 57.28 -7.32 13.41
N SER A 79 58.11 -7.96 14.17
CA SER A 79 58.18 -8.01 15.63
C SER A 79 59.09 -6.90 16.18
N GLY A 80 58.85 -6.51 17.45
CA GLY A 80 59.86 -5.89 18.33
C GLY A 80 59.38 -4.54 18.86
N ALA A 81 58.93 -4.46 20.04
CA ALA A 81 59.53 -4.29 21.38
C ALA A 81 60.11 -2.87 21.68
N ASP A 82 59.56 -2.35 22.73
CA ASP A 82 60.10 -1.59 23.86
C ASP A 82 60.32 -0.08 23.86
N GLU A 83 59.72 0.45 24.91
CA GLU A 83 60.17 1.38 25.96
C GLU A 83 60.18 2.92 25.73
N GLU A 84 59.36 3.50 26.60
CA GLU A 84 59.62 4.62 27.55
C GLU A 84 60.25 5.95 27.08
N LYS A 85 59.56 6.99 27.42
CA LYS A 85 59.89 8.16 28.27
C LYS A 85 59.62 9.55 27.71
N GLU A 86 59.00 10.25 28.62
CA GLU A 86 59.12 11.66 28.97
C GLU A 86 58.66 12.76 28.06
N GLY A 87 57.80 13.50 28.69
CA GLY A 87 57.18 14.74 28.39
C GLY A 87 58.08 15.88 27.91
N ARG A 88 57.47 16.67 27.07
CA ARG A 88 57.78 18.12 27.01
C ARG A 88 56.53 18.88 26.56
N ILE A 89 56.15 19.78 27.44
CA ILE A 89 55.24 20.89 27.18
C ILE A 89 55.92 21.75 26.10
N ILE A 90 55.23 21.96 24.99
CA ILE A 90 55.55 23.04 24.07
C ILE A 90 54.29 23.82 23.76
N GLU A 91 54.41 25.08 24.01
CA GLU A 91 53.49 26.19 23.91
C GLU A 91 52.64 26.26 22.66
N LYS A 92 51.45 26.76 22.90
CA LYS A 92 50.53 27.31 21.92
C LYS A 92 51.20 28.28 20.97
N THR A 93 51.31 27.94 19.70
CA THR A 93 51.31 28.94 18.66
C THR A 93 50.02 28.81 17.87
N LYS A 94 49.12 29.74 18.17
CA LYS A 94 48.00 30.07 17.31
C LYS A 94 48.53 30.44 15.93
N LYS A 95 48.54 29.56 14.99
CA LYS A 95 48.39 29.88 13.58
C LYS A 95 46.95 29.60 13.21
N THR A 96 46.16 30.65 13.26
CA THR A 96 44.92 30.77 12.49
C THR A 96 45.32 30.62 11.03
N LYS A 97 45.33 29.39 10.54
CA LYS A 97 45.18 29.16 9.12
C LYS A 97 43.76 29.55 8.81
N GLU A 98 43.56 30.71 8.20
CA GLU A 98 42.42 30.95 7.35
C GLU A 98 42.29 29.73 6.45
N ILE A 99 41.33 28.88 6.79
CA ILE A 99 40.75 27.96 5.83
C ILE A 99 40.11 28.92 4.83
N LYS A 100 40.83 29.21 3.73
CA LYS A 100 40.16 29.60 2.51
C LYS A 100 39.10 28.53 2.34
N GLU A 101 37.86 28.90 2.65
CA GLU A 101 36.70 28.23 2.08
C GLU A 101 36.95 28.21 0.58
N THR A 102 37.51 27.10 0.12
CA THR A 102 37.36 26.74 -1.26
C THR A 102 35.85 26.67 -1.43
N LYS A 103 35.30 27.66 -2.07
CA LYS A 103 34.00 27.68 -2.71
C LYS A 103 33.96 26.63 -3.83
N ASP A 104 34.43 25.46 -3.55
CA ASP A 104 34.01 24.21 -4.11
C ASP A 104 32.87 23.63 -3.25
N VAL A 105 31.93 24.50 -2.86
CA VAL A 105 30.55 24.10 -2.85
C VAL A 105 30.37 23.58 -4.28
N VAL A 106 30.41 22.26 -4.38
CA VAL A 106 29.88 21.54 -5.51
C VAL A 106 28.58 22.28 -5.84
N GLU A 107 28.67 23.12 -6.87
CA GLU A 107 27.52 23.65 -7.55
C GLU A 107 26.75 22.38 -7.90
N MET A 108 25.78 22.01 -7.03
CA MET A 108 24.82 21.01 -7.40
C MET A 108 24.29 21.56 -8.71
N LYS A 109 24.78 21.00 -9.81
CA LYS A 109 24.29 21.32 -11.14
C LYS A 109 22.81 21.35 -10.95
N LYS A 110 22.21 22.55 -11.01
CA LYS A 110 20.76 22.69 -11.10
C LYS A 110 20.39 21.67 -12.14
N THR A 111 19.84 20.55 -11.69
CA THR A 111 19.37 19.51 -12.59
C THR A 111 18.41 20.25 -13.47
N LYS A 112 18.78 20.35 -14.76
CA LYS A 112 17.99 21.04 -15.76
C LYS A 112 16.59 20.52 -15.57
N GLU A 113 15.66 21.37 -15.19
CA GLU A 113 14.28 20.98 -14.95
C GLU A 113 13.81 20.22 -16.18
N ILE A 114 13.64 18.92 -16.02
CA ILE A 114 13.20 18.07 -17.13
C ILE A 114 11.74 18.47 -17.33
N ASN A 115 11.45 19.08 -18.47
CA ASN A 115 10.07 19.32 -18.86
C ASN A 115 9.42 17.97 -19.11
N PHE A 116 8.86 17.40 -18.03
CA PHE A 116 8.19 16.11 -18.07
C PHE A 116 6.92 16.21 -18.91
N GLN A 117 6.91 15.48 -20.00
CA GLN A 117 5.73 15.29 -20.83
C GLN A 117 5.53 13.80 -21.00
N PRO A 118 4.46 13.21 -20.44
CA PRO A 118 4.19 11.79 -20.61
C PRO A 118 3.99 11.49 -22.10
N HIS A 119 4.56 10.42 -22.57
CA HIS A 119 4.38 9.93 -23.95
C HIS A 119 4.60 8.43 -24.00
N CYS A 120 4.05 7.79 -25.00
CA CYS A 120 4.29 6.39 -25.29
C CYS A 120 4.74 6.20 -26.74
N VAL A 121 5.42 5.09 -27.01
CA VAL A 121 5.73 4.67 -28.38
C VAL A 121 4.46 4.14 -29.04
N ASP A 122 4.42 4.08 -30.38
CA ASP A 122 3.20 3.72 -31.11
C ASP A 122 2.57 2.40 -30.65
N SER A 123 3.38 1.39 -30.35
CA SER A 123 2.87 0.09 -29.88
C SER A 123 2.29 0.10 -28.46
N THR A 124 2.54 1.15 -27.69
CA THR A 124 2.07 1.28 -26.30
C THR A 124 1.15 2.48 -26.11
N LYS A 125 0.70 3.08 -27.22
CA LYS A 125 -0.31 4.14 -27.16
C LYS A 125 -1.62 3.60 -26.58
N PRO A 126 -2.31 4.39 -25.74
CA PRO A 126 -3.58 3.98 -25.13
C PRO A 126 -4.59 3.42 -26.13
N GLU A 127 -4.75 4.06 -27.28
CA GLU A 127 -5.68 3.62 -28.33
C GLU A 127 -5.42 2.22 -28.90
N ASN A 128 -4.20 1.68 -28.73
CA ASN A 128 -3.85 0.34 -29.18
C ASN A 128 -4.07 -0.74 -28.09
N LEU A 129 -4.17 -0.34 -26.84
CA LEU A 129 -4.27 -1.25 -25.69
C LEU A 129 -5.59 -1.11 -24.93
N ILE A 130 -6.13 0.10 -24.89
CA ILE A 130 -7.34 0.44 -24.15
C ILE A 130 -8.49 0.67 -25.11
N SER A 131 -9.58 -0.08 -24.94
CA SER A 131 -10.77 0.03 -25.81
C SER A 131 -11.64 1.22 -25.42
N TYR A 132 -11.78 1.46 -24.10
CA TYR A 132 -12.47 2.62 -23.55
C TYR A 132 -12.08 2.86 -22.09
N THR A 133 -12.33 4.08 -21.65
CA THR A 133 -12.27 4.48 -20.24
C THR A 133 -13.60 5.09 -19.83
N ASN A 134 -13.94 4.99 -18.54
CA ASN A 134 -15.12 5.64 -17.99
C ASN A 134 -14.73 6.39 -16.72
N ILE A 135 -15.44 7.49 -16.50
CA ILE A 135 -15.34 8.28 -15.28
C ILE A 135 -16.73 8.37 -14.66
N GLU A 136 -16.81 8.11 -13.35
CA GLU A 136 -17.99 8.34 -12.53
C GLU A 136 -17.68 9.48 -11.56
N VAL A 137 -18.58 10.44 -11.46
CA VAL A 137 -18.52 11.54 -10.49
C VAL A 137 -19.78 11.53 -9.67
N ASP A 138 -19.64 11.32 -8.35
CA ASP A 138 -20.75 11.29 -7.39
C ASP A 138 -21.91 10.35 -7.83
N GLY A 139 -21.54 9.14 -8.29
CA GLY A 139 -22.48 8.12 -8.75
C GLY A 139 -23.00 8.31 -10.17
N ASN A 140 -22.56 9.35 -10.89
CA ASN A 140 -22.99 9.60 -12.26
C ASN A 140 -21.86 9.35 -13.24
N VAL A 141 -22.06 8.40 -14.15
CA VAL A 141 -21.09 8.10 -15.22
C VAL A 141 -21.15 9.22 -16.27
N LEU A 142 -19.99 9.81 -16.59
CA LEU A 142 -19.91 10.86 -17.60
C LEU A 142 -20.12 10.26 -18.99
N GLU A 143 -20.91 10.95 -19.83
CA GLU A 143 -21.12 10.57 -21.23
C GLU A 143 -19.84 10.76 -22.06
N ASN A 144 -19.07 11.81 -21.75
CA ASN A 144 -17.81 12.11 -22.40
C ASN A 144 -16.72 12.34 -21.33
N ILE A 145 -15.65 11.56 -21.38
CA ILE A 145 -14.52 11.67 -20.45
C ILE A 145 -13.83 13.05 -20.52
N GLY A 146 -13.89 13.72 -21.67
CA GLY A 146 -13.34 15.08 -21.84
C GLY A 146 -14.06 16.15 -21.05
N ASP A 147 -15.25 15.85 -20.51
CA ASP A 147 -16.02 16.77 -19.67
C ASP A 147 -15.53 16.76 -18.20
N TYR A 148 -14.70 15.77 -17.83
CA TYR A 148 -14.13 15.71 -16.50
C TYR A 148 -13.18 16.89 -16.24
N LYS A 149 -13.30 17.46 -15.05
CA LYS A 149 -12.36 18.44 -14.51
C LYS A 149 -12.17 18.15 -13.03
N ALA A 150 -10.93 18.14 -12.60
CA ALA A 150 -10.60 18.06 -11.18
C ALA A 150 -11.18 19.27 -10.42
N ASP A 151 -11.46 19.07 -9.15
CA ASP A 151 -11.85 20.11 -8.22
C ASP A 151 -10.61 20.56 -7.44
N GLY A 152 -9.84 21.46 -8.02
CA GLY A 152 -8.52 21.88 -7.60
C GLY A 152 -7.41 21.21 -8.42
N ASP A 153 -6.19 21.69 -8.26
CA ASP A 153 -5.00 21.16 -8.94
C ASP A 153 -4.32 20.10 -8.07
N ILE A 154 -4.39 18.85 -8.50
CA ILE A 154 -3.71 17.73 -7.83
C ILE A 154 -2.29 17.65 -8.39
N SER A 155 -1.31 18.20 -7.69
CA SER A 155 0.05 18.38 -8.20
C SER A 155 1.09 17.47 -7.56
N PHE A 156 1.00 17.15 -6.27
CA PHE A 156 2.01 16.40 -5.51
C PHE A 156 3.44 16.88 -5.71
N ASN A 157 3.67 18.10 -6.03
CA ASN A 157 4.96 18.75 -6.28
C ASN A 157 6.13 17.78 -6.54
N ILE A 158 7.00 17.57 -5.54
CA ILE A 158 8.06 16.55 -5.55
C ILE A 158 7.91 15.61 -4.35
N GLY A 159 8.40 14.37 -4.48
CA GLY A 159 8.20 13.34 -3.46
C GLY A 159 8.71 13.71 -2.07
N GLN A 160 9.74 14.54 -1.99
CA GLN A 160 10.32 15.01 -0.73
C GLN A 160 9.41 15.98 0.03
N ASP A 161 8.52 16.66 -0.67
CA ASP A 161 7.57 17.61 -0.08
C ASP A 161 6.24 16.93 0.32
N TYR A 162 6.18 15.60 0.22
CA TYR A 162 4.96 14.86 0.52
C TYR A 162 4.53 14.97 1.99
N THR A 163 5.49 15.01 2.89
CA THR A 163 5.23 15.09 4.33
C THR A 163 6.43 15.66 5.08
N ASP A 164 6.16 16.47 6.09
CA ASP A 164 7.15 17.01 7.03
C ASP A 164 7.13 16.25 8.37
N VAL A 165 6.29 15.21 8.53
CA VAL A 165 6.19 14.48 9.79
C VAL A 165 7.37 13.54 9.99
N ASP A 166 7.77 13.36 11.25
CA ASP A 166 8.82 12.40 11.64
C ASP A 166 8.23 10.97 11.63
N GLY A 167 8.26 10.32 10.45
CA GLY A 167 7.66 9.01 10.30
C GLY A 167 7.74 8.40 8.90
N ILE A 168 7.14 7.23 8.77
CA ILE A 168 6.92 6.51 7.50
C ILE A 168 5.41 6.44 7.29
N VAL A 169 4.89 7.40 6.54
CA VAL A 169 3.43 7.63 6.44
C VAL A 169 2.76 6.83 5.33
N THR A 170 3.51 6.25 4.42
CA THR A 170 2.97 5.45 3.30
C THR A 170 4.04 4.47 2.79
N PHE A 171 3.68 3.52 1.95
CA PHE A 171 4.63 2.58 1.36
C PHE A 171 5.78 3.33 0.68
N ARG A 172 7.04 2.99 1.06
CA ARG A 172 8.28 3.62 0.60
C ARG A 172 8.33 5.15 0.82
N GLY A 173 7.64 5.64 1.84
CA GLY A 173 7.81 6.94 2.46
C GLY A 173 7.08 8.13 1.84
N ASN A 174 6.93 8.18 0.52
CA ASN A 174 6.37 9.36 -0.17
C ASN A 174 5.61 9.03 -1.46
N SER A 175 5.14 10.05 -2.17
CA SER A 175 4.38 9.91 -3.42
C SER A 175 5.19 9.34 -4.59
N PHE A 176 6.52 9.48 -4.58
CA PHE A 176 7.41 8.89 -5.60
C PHE A 176 7.75 7.43 -5.31
N ARG A 177 7.48 6.94 -4.10
CA ARG A 177 7.88 5.62 -3.65
C ARG A 177 9.41 5.42 -3.68
N ASP A 178 10.20 6.47 -3.52
CA ASP A 178 11.66 6.46 -3.70
C ASP A 178 12.47 6.48 -2.40
N THR A 179 11.80 6.45 -1.24
CA THR A 179 12.45 6.41 0.08
C THR A 179 12.28 5.02 0.73
N PRO A 180 12.97 3.98 0.22
CA PRO A 180 12.82 2.60 0.73
C PRO A 180 13.55 2.36 2.05
N SER A 181 14.44 3.26 2.46
CA SER A 181 15.22 3.17 3.69
C SER A 181 15.22 4.49 4.43
N HIS A 182 15.27 4.42 5.74
CA HIS A 182 15.22 5.56 6.65
C HIS A 182 16.46 5.55 7.54
N GLY A 183 17.39 6.48 7.26
CA GLY A 183 18.64 6.65 7.99
C GLY A 183 19.75 5.69 7.58
N TYR A 184 20.82 5.71 8.37
CA TYR A 184 22.03 4.92 8.20
C TYR A 184 22.31 4.14 9.48
N ALA A 185 22.86 2.94 9.33
CA ALA A 185 23.34 2.15 10.46
C ALA A 185 24.85 1.95 10.38
N ASP A 186 25.53 2.21 11.49
CA ASP A 186 26.94 1.90 11.64
C ASP A 186 27.08 0.45 12.11
N MET A 187 27.45 -0.43 11.19
CA MET A 187 27.55 -1.88 11.45
C MET A 187 29.01 -2.24 11.74
N THR A 188 29.38 -2.31 13.02
CA THR A 188 30.72 -2.73 13.45
C THR A 188 30.88 -4.24 13.48
N ASP A 189 29.84 -4.98 13.86
CA ASP A 189 29.91 -6.43 14.10
C ASP A 189 29.35 -7.26 12.95
N PHE A 190 28.79 -6.67 11.93
CA PHE A 190 28.10 -7.35 10.82
C PHE A 190 27.08 -8.41 11.29
N ARG A 191 26.40 -8.13 12.39
CA ARG A 191 25.36 -8.98 13.00
C ARG A 191 24.07 -8.23 13.15
N LEU A 192 22.97 -8.95 12.94
CA LEU A 192 21.63 -8.49 13.29
C LEU A 192 21.18 -9.23 14.55
N ASN A 193 20.80 -8.48 15.58
CA ASN A 193 20.23 -9.02 16.80
C ASN A 193 18.74 -8.74 16.82
N LYS A 194 17.94 -9.74 17.18
CA LYS A 194 16.50 -9.53 17.41
C LYS A 194 16.33 -8.74 18.70
N LEU A 195 15.75 -7.55 18.62
CA LEU A 195 15.43 -6.73 19.80
C LEU A 195 14.18 -7.25 20.50
N TRP A 196 13.12 -7.49 19.73
CA TRP A 196 11.84 -7.99 20.25
C TRP A 196 11.09 -8.74 19.15
N SER A 197 9.99 -9.34 19.50
CA SER A 197 8.99 -9.90 18.59
C SER A 197 7.61 -9.74 19.20
N ALA A 198 6.61 -9.51 18.35
CA ALA A 198 5.21 -9.50 18.73
C ALA A 198 4.49 -10.65 18.00
N ASP A 199 3.62 -11.35 18.73
CA ASP A 199 2.82 -12.42 18.17
C ASP A 199 1.54 -11.85 17.57
N THR A 200 1.12 -12.40 16.42
CA THR A 200 -0.17 -12.13 15.81
C THR A 200 -1.16 -13.24 16.14
N GLY A 201 -2.45 -12.95 15.99
CA GLY A 201 -3.51 -13.93 16.12
C GLY A 201 -3.75 -14.72 14.84
N SER A 202 -5.00 -15.13 14.65
CA SER A 202 -5.48 -15.79 13.45
C SER A 202 -6.90 -15.34 13.11
N LEU A 203 -7.20 -15.25 11.82
CA LEU A 203 -8.53 -15.00 11.28
C LEU A 203 -9.02 -16.20 10.49
N SER A 204 -10.15 -16.76 10.89
CA SER A 204 -10.80 -17.83 10.15
C SER A 204 -11.86 -17.25 9.21
N SER A 205 -11.78 -17.60 7.93
CA SER A 205 -12.71 -17.15 6.89
C SER A 205 -13.06 -18.31 5.98
N GLY A 206 -14.26 -18.85 6.11
CA GLY A 206 -14.66 -20.08 5.45
C GLY A 206 -13.77 -21.25 5.87
N SER A 207 -13.10 -21.88 4.90
CA SER A 207 -12.13 -22.96 5.14
C SER A 207 -10.68 -22.47 5.31
N ALA A 208 -10.42 -21.17 5.14
CA ALA A 208 -9.07 -20.60 5.24
C ALA A 208 -8.80 -20.08 6.65
N VAL A 209 -7.55 -20.18 7.08
CA VAL A 209 -7.03 -19.58 8.31
C VAL A 209 -5.86 -18.68 7.92
N TRP A 210 -5.96 -17.42 8.28
CA TRP A 210 -4.98 -16.38 7.97
C TRP A 210 -4.21 -16.00 9.24
N THR A 211 -2.92 -15.91 9.16
CA THR A 211 -2.03 -15.58 10.29
C THR A 211 -0.85 -14.73 9.82
N GLY A 212 -0.22 -14.06 10.77
CA GLY A 212 1.02 -13.32 10.51
C GLY A 212 0.81 -11.97 9.85
N SER A 213 1.89 -11.41 9.35
CA SER A 213 1.92 -10.14 8.61
C SER A 213 1.69 -10.34 7.12
N GLY A 214 1.21 -9.31 6.44
CA GLY A 214 1.14 -9.27 4.98
C GLY A 214 2.52 -9.20 4.34
N TRP A 215 2.59 -9.52 3.06
CA TRP A 215 3.86 -9.57 2.30
C TRP A 215 4.05 -8.42 1.30
N THR A 216 3.02 -7.63 1.05
CA THR A 216 3.05 -6.53 0.07
C THR A 216 3.25 -5.17 0.71
N GLY A 217 3.22 -5.09 2.05
CA GLY A 217 3.31 -3.87 2.80
C GLY A 217 4.59 -3.72 3.60
N GLN A 218 4.62 -2.65 4.36
CA GLN A 218 5.65 -2.36 5.36
C GLN A 218 4.99 -1.74 6.58
N PRO A 219 5.60 -1.76 7.78
CA PRO A 219 5.10 -1.03 8.93
C PRO A 219 5.05 0.47 8.65
N LEU A 220 3.98 1.13 9.10
CA LEU A 220 3.94 2.58 9.24
C LEU A 220 4.61 2.94 10.56
N MET A 221 5.25 4.09 10.62
CA MET A 221 5.92 4.56 11.84
C MET A 221 5.62 6.04 12.02
N MET A 222 5.38 6.45 13.26
CA MET A 222 5.09 7.84 13.56
C MET A 222 5.64 8.24 14.92
N LYS A 223 6.40 9.32 14.97
CA LYS A 223 6.71 10.04 16.20
C LYS A 223 5.65 11.13 16.38
N TRP A 224 4.57 10.76 17.06
CA TRP A 224 3.46 11.68 17.28
C TRP A 224 3.88 12.87 18.14
N PRO A 225 3.50 14.10 17.77
CA PRO A 225 3.63 15.26 18.66
C PRO A 225 2.93 15.03 20.01
N LYS A 226 3.49 15.59 21.07
CA LYS A 226 2.97 15.43 22.43
C LYS A 226 1.51 15.85 22.54
N GLU A 227 1.16 16.94 21.88
CA GLU A 227 -0.17 17.51 21.85
C GLU A 227 -1.17 16.55 21.19
N VAL A 228 -0.77 15.85 20.15
CA VAL A 228 -1.58 14.83 19.47
C VAL A 228 -1.75 13.61 20.37
N LYS A 229 -0.64 13.11 20.98
CA LYS A 229 -0.67 11.95 21.88
C LYS A 229 -1.61 12.18 23.06
N ALA A 230 -1.72 13.41 23.57
CA ALA A 230 -2.59 13.75 24.71
C ALA A 230 -4.05 13.39 24.45
N HIS A 231 -4.50 13.47 23.19
CA HIS A 231 -5.87 13.17 22.77
C HIS A 231 -6.08 11.71 22.33
N MET A 232 -4.99 10.95 22.13
CA MET A 232 -5.08 9.56 21.66
C MET A 232 -5.46 8.61 22.81
N ASN A 233 -6.07 7.48 22.47
CA ASN A 233 -6.39 6.39 23.39
C ASN A 233 -5.17 5.51 23.75
N MET A 234 -4.00 6.11 23.81
CA MET A 234 -2.75 5.47 24.23
C MET A 234 -2.69 5.22 25.73
N THR A 235 -1.81 4.28 26.13
CA THR A 235 -1.45 4.13 27.54
C THR A 235 -0.77 5.39 28.08
N GLU A 236 -0.92 5.68 29.38
CA GLU A 236 -0.27 6.85 30.00
C GLU A 236 1.27 6.81 29.85
N LYS A 237 1.86 5.60 29.87
CA LYS A 237 3.29 5.39 29.59
C LYS A 237 3.66 5.89 28.18
N ALA A 238 2.88 5.52 27.19
CA ALA A 238 3.13 5.91 25.80
C ALA A 238 2.93 7.42 25.58
N LYS A 239 1.91 8.02 26.20
CA LYS A 239 1.67 9.48 26.16
C LYS A 239 2.83 10.28 26.75
N ALA A 240 3.40 9.79 27.86
CA ALA A 240 4.47 10.47 28.59
C ALA A 240 5.85 10.34 27.95
N ASP A 241 6.03 9.44 26.99
CA ASP A 241 7.31 9.18 26.35
C ASP A 241 7.50 10.09 25.12
N ASP A 242 8.34 11.10 25.24
CA ASP A 242 8.64 12.05 24.17
C ASP A 242 9.50 11.44 23.04
N GLU A 243 10.15 10.29 23.30
CA GLU A 243 10.95 9.56 22.30
C GLU A 243 10.19 8.37 21.67
N LEU A 244 8.92 8.22 21.96
CA LEU A 244 8.11 7.15 21.38
C LEU A 244 8.00 7.30 19.88
N VAL A 245 8.39 6.26 19.16
CA VAL A 245 8.03 6.03 17.76
C VAL A 245 7.03 4.87 17.74
N GLU A 246 5.80 5.16 17.35
CA GLU A 246 4.75 4.15 17.24
C GLU A 246 4.84 3.43 15.92
N VAL A 247 4.96 2.11 15.96
CA VAL A 247 4.81 1.21 14.80
C VAL A 247 3.34 0.85 14.67
N ILE A 248 2.76 1.09 13.50
CA ILE A 248 1.37 0.80 13.18
C ILE A 248 1.35 -0.24 12.08
N TYR A 249 0.78 -1.42 12.34
CA TYR A 249 0.83 -2.49 11.38
C TYR A 249 -0.46 -3.30 11.32
N ALA A 250 -1.10 -3.30 10.15
CA ALA A 250 -2.27 -4.11 9.87
C ALA A 250 -1.84 -5.52 9.44
N CYS A 251 -2.43 -6.56 10.05
CA CYS A 251 -2.02 -7.95 9.91
C CYS A 251 -3.10 -8.83 9.30
N MET A 252 -2.68 -10.04 8.89
CA MET A 252 -3.57 -11.02 8.26
C MET A 252 -4.62 -11.59 9.21
N ASP A 253 -4.48 -11.40 10.51
CA ASP A 253 -5.41 -11.84 11.55
C ASP A 253 -6.58 -10.86 11.80
N GLY A 254 -6.65 -9.79 11.03
CA GLY A 254 -7.73 -8.80 11.11
C GLY A 254 -7.50 -7.67 12.09
N TYR A 255 -6.33 -7.61 12.71
CA TYR A 255 -5.96 -6.57 13.66
C TYR A 255 -4.99 -5.55 13.07
N VAL A 256 -5.10 -4.31 13.55
CA VAL A 256 -4.05 -3.29 13.46
C VAL A 256 -3.36 -3.22 14.80
N TYR A 257 -2.06 -3.44 14.82
CA TYR A 257 -1.22 -3.40 16.02
C TYR A 257 -0.52 -2.06 16.15
N PHE A 258 -0.35 -1.62 17.40
CA PHE A 258 0.29 -0.37 17.79
C PHE A 258 1.38 -0.68 18.80
N LEU A 259 2.64 -0.52 18.41
CA LEU A 259 3.79 -0.98 19.19
C LEU A 259 4.85 0.11 19.31
N ASP A 260 5.56 0.15 20.44
CA ASP A 260 6.77 0.96 20.57
C ASP A 260 7.91 0.32 19.75
N LEU A 261 8.49 1.07 18.83
CA LEU A 261 9.59 0.63 17.97
C LEU A 261 10.79 0.07 18.74
N ARG A 262 11.08 0.61 19.93
CA ARG A 262 12.25 0.21 20.73
C ARG A 262 12.03 -1.05 21.54
N THR A 263 10.80 -1.28 22.00
CA THR A 263 10.51 -2.32 23.00
C THR A 263 9.55 -3.40 22.50
N GLY A 264 8.76 -3.11 21.47
CA GLY A 264 7.67 -3.99 21.02
C GLY A 264 6.47 -4.02 21.96
N GLU A 265 6.46 -3.19 23.02
CA GLU A 265 5.31 -3.08 23.92
C GLU A 265 4.15 -2.39 23.22
N LYS A 266 2.93 -2.77 23.59
CA LYS A 266 1.73 -2.12 23.05
C LYS A 266 1.64 -0.69 23.58
N THR A 267 1.41 0.25 22.64
CA THR A 267 1.15 1.66 22.98
C THR A 267 -0.32 1.89 23.31
N ARG A 268 -1.20 1.06 22.77
CA ARG A 268 -2.66 1.00 22.97
C ARG A 268 -3.19 -0.38 22.61
N ASP A 269 -4.48 -0.62 22.83
CA ASP A 269 -5.12 -1.86 22.42
C ASP A 269 -5.14 -1.99 20.88
N PRO A 270 -4.95 -3.21 20.33
CA PRO A 270 -5.06 -3.43 18.91
C PRO A 270 -6.48 -3.19 18.42
N LEU A 271 -6.60 -2.59 17.22
CA LEU A 271 -7.88 -2.38 16.57
C LEU A 271 -8.26 -3.62 15.74
N TYR A 272 -9.41 -4.21 16.04
CA TYR A 272 -9.97 -5.31 15.23
C TYR A 272 -10.89 -4.77 14.14
N LEU A 273 -10.54 -5.02 12.87
CA LEU A 273 -11.35 -4.66 11.70
C LEU A 273 -11.97 -5.88 11.00
N GLY A 274 -11.49 -7.08 11.33
CA GLY A 274 -12.10 -8.34 10.87
C GLY A 274 -11.74 -8.78 9.45
N TYR A 275 -10.78 -8.14 8.79
CA TYR A 275 -10.32 -8.46 7.44
C TYR A 275 -8.85 -8.82 7.41
N THR A 276 -8.42 -9.62 6.43
CA THR A 276 -6.99 -9.82 6.19
C THR A 276 -6.36 -8.55 5.62
N PHE A 277 -5.21 -8.14 6.14
CA PHE A 277 -4.47 -7.00 5.62
C PHE A 277 -3.11 -7.47 5.10
N LYS A 278 -2.86 -7.26 3.81
CA LYS A 278 -1.60 -7.59 3.14
C LYS A 278 -0.75 -6.35 2.89
N GLY A 279 -1.39 -5.22 2.64
CA GLY A 279 -0.75 -3.95 2.34
C GLY A 279 -0.29 -3.18 3.56
N ALA A 280 0.44 -2.08 3.33
CA ALA A 280 0.99 -1.24 4.39
C ALA A 280 -0.05 -0.32 5.05
N GLY A 281 -1.10 0.04 4.33
CA GLY A 281 -1.89 1.22 4.68
C GLY A 281 -1.14 2.52 4.43
N ALA A 282 -1.70 3.63 4.93
CA ALA A 282 -1.07 4.95 4.93
C ALA A 282 -1.57 5.77 6.12
N LEU A 283 -0.76 6.74 6.57
CA LEU A 283 -1.15 7.80 7.50
C LEU A 283 -1.35 9.10 6.71
N ASP A 284 -2.06 10.03 7.30
CA ASP A 284 -2.26 11.35 6.70
C ASP A 284 -0.92 12.11 6.66
N PRO A 285 -0.48 12.60 5.47
CA PRO A 285 0.81 13.26 5.31
C PRO A 285 0.94 14.59 6.07
N ARG A 286 -0.18 15.20 6.48
CA ARG A 286 -0.22 16.42 7.29
C ARG A 286 0.04 16.15 8.79
N GLY A 287 0.19 14.87 9.18
CA GLY A 287 0.31 14.47 10.58
C GLY A 287 -1.02 14.42 11.32
N TYR A 288 -2.14 14.48 10.63
CA TYR A 288 -3.44 14.24 11.23
C TYR A 288 -3.56 12.77 11.66
N PRO A 289 -4.17 12.47 12.80
CA PRO A 289 -4.26 11.11 13.31
C PRO A 289 -5.30 10.27 12.54
N ILE A 290 -5.05 10.07 11.25
CA ILE A 290 -5.89 9.30 10.33
C ILE A 290 -5.04 8.19 9.71
N MET A 291 -5.62 6.97 9.67
CA MET A 291 -5.07 5.84 8.92
C MET A 291 -6.01 5.46 7.79
N TYR A 292 -5.44 5.19 6.64
CA TYR A 292 -6.10 4.62 5.47
C TYR A 292 -5.58 3.20 5.27
N VAL A 293 -6.45 2.19 5.30
CA VAL A 293 -6.00 0.81 5.17
C VAL A 293 -6.97 -0.01 4.33
N GLY A 294 -6.43 -0.63 3.31
CA GLY A 294 -7.16 -1.49 2.40
C GLY A 294 -7.23 -2.92 2.90
N ALA A 295 -8.43 -3.50 2.82
CA ALA A 295 -8.72 -4.85 3.27
C ALA A 295 -8.54 -5.87 2.15
N GLY A 296 -8.13 -7.07 2.55
CA GLY A 296 -8.16 -8.26 1.73
C GLY A 296 -9.43 -9.08 1.95
N TYR A 297 -9.25 -10.39 2.04
CA TYR A 297 -10.37 -11.32 2.07
C TYR A 297 -10.91 -11.57 3.47
N ASN A 298 -12.24 -11.52 3.61
CA ASN A 298 -12.98 -12.20 4.68
C ASN A 298 -14.41 -12.55 4.22
N SER A 299 -14.67 -13.84 3.96
CA SER A 299 -15.99 -14.31 3.53
C SER A 299 -17.08 -14.19 4.59
N ASN A 300 -16.72 -13.99 5.86
CA ASN A 300 -17.70 -13.88 6.95
C ASN A 300 -18.18 -12.43 7.13
N GLU A 301 -17.35 -11.45 6.75
CA GLU A 301 -17.59 -10.02 6.95
C GLU A 301 -18.03 -9.29 5.67
N GLY A 302 -18.08 -9.99 4.54
CA GLY A 302 -18.46 -9.43 3.24
C GLY A 302 -17.26 -9.14 2.34
N THR A 303 -17.45 -8.25 1.37
CA THR A 303 -16.41 -7.90 0.39
C THR A 303 -15.35 -6.99 0.97
N ALA A 304 -14.16 -7.03 0.37
CA ALA A 304 -13.06 -6.15 0.71
C ALA A 304 -13.42 -4.68 0.50
N LYS A 305 -12.84 -3.81 1.32
CA LYS A 305 -13.06 -2.36 1.32
C LYS A 305 -11.85 -1.64 1.87
N VAL A 306 -11.82 -0.35 1.71
CA VAL A 306 -10.84 0.53 2.38
C VAL A 306 -11.49 1.11 3.62
N PHE A 307 -10.74 1.13 4.72
CA PHE A 307 -11.13 1.78 5.97
C PHE A 307 -10.38 3.09 6.13
N VAL A 308 -11.10 4.13 6.53
CA VAL A 308 -10.54 5.39 7.03
C VAL A 308 -10.78 5.43 8.54
N VAL A 309 -9.70 5.39 9.30
CA VAL A 309 -9.71 5.20 10.75
C VAL A 309 -9.23 6.45 11.47
N ASN A 310 -9.98 6.89 12.45
CA ASN A 310 -9.58 7.91 13.41
C ASN A 310 -8.61 7.28 14.43
N LEU A 311 -7.36 7.72 14.46
CA LEU A 311 -6.37 7.20 15.39
C LEU A 311 -6.41 7.86 16.77
N LEU A 312 -7.28 8.82 17.02
CA LEU A 312 -7.51 9.35 18.37
C LEU A 312 -8.18 8.28 19.25
N ASP A 313 -9.19 7.61 18.71
CA ASP A 313 -10.04 6.64 19.42
C ASP A 313 -10.14 5.27 18.75
N CYS A 314 -9.50 5.07 17.62
CA CYS A 314 -9.56 3.87 16.77
C CYS A 314 -10.95 3.61 16.16
N SER A 315 -11.81 4.61 16.01
CA SER A 315 -13.10 4.48 15.33
C SER A 315 -12.95 4.50 13.81
N VAL A 316 -13.82 3.76 13.12
CA VAL A 316 -13.92 3.82 11.65
C VAL A 316 -14.78 5.02 11.28
N MET A 317 -14.20 5.98 10.55
CA MET A 317 -14.91 7.18 10.09
C MET A 317 -15.62 6.97 8.76
N TYR A 318 -15.03 6.18 7.86
CA TYR A 318 -15.54 5.98 6.51
C TYR A 318 -15.04 4.67 5.91
N THR A 319 -15.80 4.11 4.98
CA THR A 319 -15.38 2.97 4.16
C THR A 319 -15.84 3.15 2.72
N PHE A 320 -15.08 2.58 1.77
CA PHE A 320 -15.44 2.60 0.36
C PHE A 320 -14.90 1.38 -0.38
N GLY A 321 -15.35 1.16 -1.61
CA GLY A 321 -14.90 0.10 -2.49
C GLY A 321 -15.66 -1.23 -2.32
N ASP A 322 -16.54 -1.33 -1.32
CA ASP A 322 -17.36 -2.51 -1.04
C ASP A 322 -18.46 -2.69 -2.09
N ASN A 323 -18.47 -3.82 -2.79
CA ASN A 323 -19.46 -4.14 -3.83
C ASN A 323 -19.72 -3.00 -4.83
N ASP A 324 -18.67 -2.30 -5.24
CA ASP A 324 -18.83 -1.13 -6.10
C ASP A 324 -19.34 -1.51 -7.48
N GLU A 325 -20.56 -1.05 -7.82
CA GLU A 325 -21.24 -1.35 -9.09
C GLU A 325 -20.50 -0.80 -10.31
N PHE A 326 -19.62 0.18 -10.12
CA PHE A 326 -18.76 0.69 -11.18
C PHE A 326 -17.63 -0.28 -11.54
N SER A 327 -17.32 -1.30 -10.72
CA SER A 327 -16.31 -2.30 -11.01
C SER A 327 -16.70 -3.19 -12.20
N LEU A 328 -15.73 -3.46 -13.07
CA LEU A 328 -15.84 -4.47 -14.12
C LEU A 328 -15.32 -5.85 -13.67
N ARG A 329 -14.65 -5.91 -12.51
CA ARG A 329 -14.06 -7.12 -11.96
C ARG A 329 -15.01 -7.79 -10.98
N GLY A 330 -15.35 -9.05 -11.26
CA GLY A 330 -16.39 -9.78 -10.48
C GLY A 330 -15.89 -10.51 -9.24
N SER A 331 -14.55 -10.58 -8.99
CA SER A 331 -13.97 -11.35 -7.87
C SER A 331 -12.57 -10.86 -7.54
N LEU A 332 -12.06 -11.23 -6.35
CA LEU A 332 -10.74 -10.85 -5.86
C LEU A 332 -10.52 -9.32 -5.90
N SER A 333 -11.49 -8.58 -5.39
CA SER A 333 -11.48 -7.12 -5.40
C SER A 333 -10.89 -6.59 -4.10
N PHE A 334 -9.61 -6.87 -3.83
CA PHE A 334 -8.91 -6.47 -2.61
C PHE A 334 -8.31 -5.08 -2.73
N PHE A 335 -7.73 -4.59 -1.66
CA PHE A 335 -7.09 -3.28 -1.60
C PHE A 335 -5.73 -3.44 -0.92
N ASP A 336 -4.76 -3.96 -1.66
CA ASP A 336 -3.43 -4.31 -1.13
C ASP A 336 -2.41 -3.17 -1.28
N GLY A 337 -2.73 -2.15 -2.07
CA GLY A 337 -1.90 -0.96 -2.25
C GLY A 337 -1.90 -0.03 -1.02
N SER A 338 -1.03 0.96 -1.04
CA SER A 338 -0.95 2.02 -0.04
C SER A 338 -1.46 3.34 -0.61
N ALA A 339 -2.39 3.97 0.10
CA ALA A 339 -2.98 5.24 -0.29
C ALA A 339 -1.95 6.37 -0.44
N LEU A 340 -2.33 7.37 -1.22
CA LEU A 340 -1.75 8.72 -1.21
C LEU A 340 -2.84 9.74 -0.93
N VAL A 341 -2.48 10.82 -0.26
CA VAL A 341 -3.38 11.94 0.00
C VAL A 341 -2.73 13.21 -0.51
N ASP A 342 -3.40 13.91 -1.41
CA ASP A 342 -3.01 15.27 -1.77
C ASP A 342 -3.45 16.22 -0.67
N ALA A 343 -2.46 16.77 0.04
CA ALA A 343 -2.70 17.60 1.22
C ALA A 343 -3.38 18.93 0.90
N GLU A 344 -3.10 19.50 -0.29
CA GLU A 344 -3.64 20.80 -0.71
C GLU A 344 -5.13 20.71 -1.06
N THR A 345 -5.50 19.67 -1.80
CA THR A 345 -6.88 19.44 -2.18
C THR A 345 -7.66 18.55 -1.22
N ASP A 346 -7.00 18.00 -0.20
CA ASP A 346 -7.58 17.03 0.73
C ASP A 346 -8.22 15.83 0.02
N THR A 347 -7.51 15.31 -1.01
CA THR A 347 -8.01 14.24 -1.86
C THR A 347 -7.25 12.95 -1.59
N LEU A 348 -7.98 11.92 -1.15
CA LEU A 348 -7.48 10.55 -1.05
C LEU A 348 -7.45 9.91 -2.44
N ILE A 349 -6.32 9.30 -2.80
CA ILE A 349 -6.10 8.62 -4.08
C ILE A 349 -5.77 7.15 -3.79
N TYR A 350 -6.57 6.25 -4.36
CA TYR A 350 -6.44 4.82 -4.08
C TYR A 350 -6.78 3.96 -5.31
N PRO A 351 -5.82 3.29 -5.95
CA PRO A 351 -6.09 2.25 -6.93
C PRO A 351 -6.52 0.96 -6.22
N GLY A 352 -7.58 0.32 -6.71
CA GLY A 352 -8.13 -0.90 -6.14
C GLY A 352 -8.00 -2.11 -7.06
N GLU A 353 -7.84 -3.29 -6.48
CA GLU A 353 -7.86 -4.54 -7.23
C GLU A 353 -9.23 -4.81 -7.88
N ASN A 354 -10.27 -4.08 -7.47
CA ASN A 354 -11.55 -4.06 -8.17
C ASN A 354 -11.51 -3.36 -9.53
N GLY A 355 -10.34 -2.87 -9.97
CA GLY A 355 -10.14 -2.20 -11.25
C GLY A 355 -10.60 -0.75 -11.30
N ILE A 356 -10.76 -0.11 -10.14
CA ILE A 356 -11.18 1.28 -10.02
C ILE A 356 -10.07 2.09 -9.35
N LEU A 357 -9.73 3.22 -9.94
CA LEU A 357 -8.98 4.28 -9.27
C LEU A 357 -9.97 5.22 -8.59
N TYR A 358 -9.85 5.38 -7.28
CA TYR A 358 -10.67 6.28 -6.47
C TYR A 358 -9.94 7.59 -6.20
N LEU A 359 -10.64 8.72 -6.36
CA LEU A 359 -10.25 10.04 -5.92
C LEU A 359 -11.39 10.57 -5.05
N ILE A 360 -11.15 10.72 -3.75
CA ILE A 360 -12.19 11.08 -2.78
C ILE A 360 -11.78 12.34 -2.02
N ARG A 361 -12.55 13.41 -2.15
CA ARG A 361 -12.40 14.62 -1.34
C ARG A 361 -12.86 14.30 0.09
N LEU A 362 -11.96 14.39 1.06
CA LEU A 362 -12.25 14.00 2.45
C LEU A 362 -12.95 15.07 3.27
N ASN A 363 -12.75 16.35 2.94
CA ASN A 363 -13.24 17.51 3.71
C ASN A 363 -12.87 17.37 5.20
N THR A 364 -11.59 17.06 5.46
CA THR A 364 -11.05 16.80 6.78
C THR A 364 -11.07 18.04 7.66
N LYS A 365 -11.52 17.86 8.90
CA LYS A 365 -11.45 18.88 9.94
C LYS A 365 -10.74 18.30 11.15
N TYR A 366 -9.60 18.88 11.50
CA TYR A 366 -8.84 18.51 12.68
C TYR A 366 -8.55 19.75 13.53
N ASP A 367 -8.97 19.73 14.80
CA ASP A 367 -8.64 20.75 15.78
C ASP A 367 -7.77 20.11 16.87
N LEU A 368 -6.49 20.45 16.84
CA LEU A 368 -5.49 19.94 17.79
C LEU A 368 -5.82 20.36 19.23
N ASN A 369 -6.40 21.55 19.44
CA ASN A 369 -6.65 22.05 20.80
C ASN A 369 -7.76 21.26 21.52
N SER A 370 -8.82 20.96 20.78
CA SER A 370 -9.95 20.16 21.31
C SER A 370 -9.77 18.64 21.14
N GLY A 371 -8.80 18.21 20.32
CA GLY A 371 -8.64 16.81 19.96
C GLY A 371 -9.83 16.28 19.16
N THR A 372 -10.47 17.12 18.34
CA THR A 372 -11.60 16.69 17.50
C THR A 372 -11.16 16.47 16.08
N LEU A 373 -11.56 15.34 15.51
CA LEU A 373 -11.27 14.94 14.17
C LEU A 373 -12.54 14.44 13.47
N SER A 374 -12.80 14.93 12.29
CA SER A 374 -13.90 14.45 11.43
C SER A 374 -13.53 14.54 9.96
N ILE A 375 -14.17 13.71 9.16
CA ILE A 375 -14.20 13.83 7.71
C ILE A 375 -15.65 13.90 7.26
N ASP A 376 -15.88 14.55 6.13
CA ASP A 376 -17.18 14.63 5.46
C ASP A 376 -16.95 14.34 3.97
N PRO A 377 -16.78 13.05 3.58
CA PRO A 377 -16.44 12.69 2.22
C PRO A 377 -17.42 13.33 1.22
N GLY A 378 -16.87 14.23 0.43
CA GLY A 378 -17.60 14.99 -0.57
C GLY A 378 -17.48 14.34 -1.94
N ARG A 379 -17.00 15.12 -2.93
CA ARG A 379 -16.85 14.67 -4.30
C ARG A 379 -16.04 13.39 -4.38
N THR A 380 -16.67 12.33 -4.92
CA THR A 380 -16.04 11.03 -5.21
C THR A 380 -15.96 10.85 -6.72
N VAL A 381 -14.73 10.67 -7.20
CA VAL A 381 -14.44 10.42 -8.60
C VAL A 381 -13.87 9.02 -8.72
N LYS A 382 -14.36 8.24 -9.68
CA LYS A 382 -13.89 6.92 -10.00
C LYS A 382 -13.51 6.86 -11.47
N TRP A 383 -12.36 6.26 -11.73
CA TRP A 383 -11.90 5.99 -13.08
C TRP A 383 -11.70 4.49 -13.25
N ARG A 384 -12.09 3.98 -14.42
CA ARG A 384 -11.85 2.60 -14.83
C ARG A 384 -11.56 2.53 -16.31
N TYR A 385 -11.00 1.41 -16.75
CA TYR A 385 -10.75 1.15 -18.15
C TYR A 385 -11.16 -0.27 -18.55
N TYR A 386 -11.25 -0.50 -19.85
CA TYR A 386 -11.39 -1.81 -20.48
C TYR A 386 -10.46 -1.89 -21.69
N GLY A 387 -9.70 -2.96 -21.85
CA GLY A 387 -8.68 -3.05 -22.87
C GLY A 387 -8.53 -4.46 -23.44
N THR A 388 -7.52 -4.63 -24.28
CA THR A 388 -7.26 -5.89 -25.01
C THR A 388 -7.05 -7.08 -24.07
N ARG A 389 -6.37 -6.89 -22.94
CA ARG A 389 -6.15 -7.94 -21.93
C ARG A 389 -7.43 -8.31 -21.21
N SER A 390 -8.18 -7.34 -20.73
CA SER A 390 -9.42 -7.55 -19.99
C SER A 390 -10.53 -8.16 -20.82
N SER A 391 -10.45 -8.10 -22.15
CA SER A 391 -11.41 -8.78 -23.05
C SER A 391 -11.38 -10.30 -22.93
N THR A 392 -10.29 -10.88 -22.46
CA THR A 392 -10.14 -12.32 -22.25
C THR A 392 -10.52 -12.74 -20.82
N GLU A 393 -10.21 -11.90 -19.84
CA GLU A 393 -10.46 -12.18 -18.44
C GLU A 393 -10.48 -10.87 -17.63
N SER A 394 -11.59 -10.57 -16.94
CA SER A 394 -11.74 -9.34 -16.15
C SER A 394 -10.78 -9.27 -14.94
N PHE A 395 -10.24 -10.41 -14.53
CA PHE A 395 -9.20 -10.52 -13.52
C PHE A 395 -7.99 -9.61 -13.81
N TRP A 396 -7.66 -9.37 -15.08
CA TRP A 396 -6.52 -8.54 -15.48
C TRP A 396 -6.67 -7.06 -15.17
N LEU A 397 -7.87 -6.58 -14.84
CA LEU A 397 -8.12 -5.18 -14.49
C LEU A 397 -7.67 -4.78 -13.08
N GLY A 398 -7.29 -5.73 -12.24
CA GLY A 398 -6.95 -5.46 -10.85
C GLY A 398 -5.68 -4.62 -10.70
N MET A 399 -5.76 -3.54 -9.92
CA MET A 399 -4.64 -2.70 -9.55
C MET A 399 -4.27 -2.99 -8.09
N GLU A 400 -3.25 -3.83 -7.89
CA GLU A 400 -2.79 -4.26 -6.56
C GLU A 400 -1.60 -3.43 -6.05
N ASP A 401 -1.14 -2.49 -6.84
CA ASP A 401 0.08 -1.74 -6.56
C ASP A 401 -0.13 -0.56 -5.59
N SER A 402 0.99 -0.10 -5.04
CA SER A 402 1.08 1.20 -4.39
C SER A 402 1.53 2.21 -5.43
N ALA A 403 0.58 2.82 -6.14
CA ALA A 403 0.86 3.73 -7.23
C ALA A 403 1.83 4.85 -6.84
N ALA A 404 2.65 5.29 -7.80
CA ALA A 404 3.52 6.45 -7.64
C ALA A 404 2.93 7.67 -8.35
N ILE A 405 3.10 8.86 -7.78
CA ILE A 405 2.63 10.12 -8.38
C ILE A 405 3.80 11.08 -8.56
N TYR A 406 3.88 11.66 -9.74
CA TYR A 406 4.87 12.69 -10.09
C TYR A 406 4.19 13.84 -10.85
N LYS A 407 4.22 15.05 -10.28
CA LYS A 407 3.69 16.28 -10.91
C LYS A 407 2.27 16.12 -11.50
N GLY A 408 1.36 15.55 -10.72
CA GLY A 408 -0.03 15.35 -11.16
C GLY A 408 -0.27 14.15 -12.06
N TYR A 409 0.77 13.36 -12.38
CA TYR A 409 0.63 12.10 -13.12
C TYR A 409 0.76 10.91 -12.18
N ILE A 410 -0.21 10.01 -12.21
CA ILE A 410 -0.17 8.74 -11.49
C ILE A 410 0.33 7.63 -12.39
N PHE A 411 1.25 6.83 -11.85
CA PHE A 411 1.79 5.63 -12.47
C PHE A 411 1.28 4.43 -11.68
N MET A 412 0.55 3.57 -12.34
CA MET A 412 -0.05 2.38 -11.72
C MET A 412 0.04 1.18 -12.65
N THR A 413 0.04 0.00 -12.07
CA THR A 413 0.12 -1.27 -12.77
C THR A 413 -1.15 -2.07 -12.56
N ASP A 414 -1.42 -2.99 -13.46
CA ASP A 414 -2.52 -3.93 -13.34
C ASP A 414 -2.04 -5.39 -13.43
N ASN A 415 -2.93 -6.32 -13.11
CA ASN A 415 -2.67 -7.75 -13.20
C ASN A 415 -2.51 -8.24 -14.66
N GLY A 416 -2.92 -7.45 -15.65
CA GLY A 416 -2.75 -7.71 -17.07
C GLY A 416 -1.36 -7.39 -17.61
N GLY A 417 -0.50 -6.74 -16.80
CA GLY A 417 0.86 -6.35 -17.17
C GLY A 417 0.93 -5.01 -17.90
N ASN A 418 -0.08 -4.14 -17.75
CA ASN A 418 -0.01 -2.76 -18.20
C ASN A 418 0.67 -1.90 -17.12
N LEU A 419 1.54 -0.99 -17.53
CA LEU A 419 1.98 0.15 -16.75
C LEU A 419 1.32 1.38 -17.36
N MET A 420 0.45 2.02 -16.61
CA MET A 420 -0.36 3.15 -17.05
C MET A 420 0.17 4.45 -16.45
N CYS A 421 0.16 5.52 -17.26
CA CYS A 421 0.39 6.89 -16.80
C CYS A 421 -0.88 7.69 -17.07
N LEU A 422 -1.50 8.20 -16.02
CA LEU A 422 -2.76 8.93 -16.06
C LEU A 422 -2.57 10.33 -15.48
N ASP A 423 -3.04 11.34 -16.16
CA ASP A 423 -3.13 12.72 -15.63
C ASP A 423 -4.27 12.78 -14.61
N LEU A 424 -3.97 13.13 -13.35
CA LEU A 424 -4.96 13.15 -12.25
C LEU A 424 -5.99 14.30 -12.39
N ASN A 425 -5.67 15.33 -13.16
CA ASN A 425 -6.54 16.49 -13.33
C ASN A 425 -7.50 16.35 -14.51
N THR A 426 -7.15 15.51 -15.48
CA THR A 426 -7.99 15.24 -16.67
C THR A 426 -8.48 13.81 -16.74
N LEU A 427 -7.88 12.88 -16.00
CA LEU A 427 -8.08 11.43 -16.03
C LEU A 427 -7.91 10.83 -17.43
N GLN A 428 -7.03 11.42 -18.24
CA GLN A 428 -6.62 10.92 -19.54
C GLN A 428 -5.32 10.14 -19.43
N LEU A 429 -5.26 9.03 -20.16
CA LEU A 429 -4.06 8.20 -20.32
C LEU A 429 -3.09 8.85 -21.32
#